data_56c85162a453d28e4a5bf1623f2748a6
#
_entry.id   56c85162a453d28e4a5bf1623f2748a6
#
_cell.length_a   1.000
_cell.length_b   1.000
_cell.length_c   1.000
_cell.angle_alpha   90.00
_cell.angle_beta   90.00
_cell.angle_gamma   90.00
#
_symmetry.space_group_name_H-M   'P 1'
#
loop_
_entity.id
_entity.type
_entity.pdbx_description
1 polymer ?
#
loop_
_entity_poly.entity_id
_entity_poly.type
_entity_poly.pdbx_seq_one_letter_code
_entity_poly.pdbx_strand_id
1 'polypeptide(L)'
;MRINPPPLPEHKYQHENGVYLTDVWDDIRELTSGYFAGEEAFRDKEGNRIHVQQTPVALLLRIILSSTMSGDVVFDPTAGTGTALVVARQLSRNSVGIEIDPVHVELIKKRLNTLRAADDVSCHYDYYKFTPNLNNIWKLKKPVVTEQTKLL
;
A
#
# COMPACT_ATOMS: atom_id res chain seq x y z
N MET A 1 12.29 7.97 8.93
CA MET A 1 11.26 7.07 9.50
C MET A 1 11.93 5.90 10.20
N ARG A 2 11.40 5.45 11.33
CA ARG A 2 11.87 4.23 12.01
C ARG A 2 10.83 3.13 11.85
N ILE A 3 11.29 1.91 11.68
CA ILE A 3 10.47 0.72 11.50
C ILE A 3 10.77 -0.31 12.60
N ASN A 4 9.85 -1.25 12.76
CA ASN A 4 9.97 -2.38 13.67
C ASN A 4 9.94 -3.69 12.84
N PRO A 5 11.07 -4.05 12.20
CA PRO A 5 11.11 -5.27 11.41
C PRO A 5 10.88 -6.49 12.32
N PRO A 6 10.28 -7.57 11.80
CA PRO A 6 10.24 -8.82 12.50
C PRO A 6 11.66 -9.27 12.85
N PRO A 7 11.88 -9.94 13.99
CA PRO A 7 13.19 -10.44 14.35
C PRO A 7 13.67 -11.40 13.26
N LEU A 8 14.78 -11.07 12.62
CA LEU A 8 15.47 -12.03 11.76
C LEU A 8 15.99 -13.18 12.64
N PRO A 9 15.97 -14.42 12.13
CA PRO A 9 16.42 -15.59 12.89
C PRO A 9 17.84 -15.46 13.46
N GLU A 10 18.67 -14.60 12.85
CA GLU A 10 20.08 -14.38 13.20
C GLU A 10 20.31 -13.18 14.12
N HIS A 11 19.31 -12.30 14.32
CA HIS A 11 19.44 -11.11 15.16
C HIS A 11 18.69 -11.27 16.48
N LYS A 12 19.44 -11.50 17.57
CA LYS A 12 18.93 -11.67 18.93
C LYS A 12 18.36 -10.38 19.57
N TYR A 13 18.44 -9.24 18.93
CA TYR A 13 18.07 -7.97 19.53
C TYR A 13 17.08 -7.17 18.67
N GLN A 14 15.87 -7.00 19.18
CA GLN A 14 15.00 -5.92 18.73
C GLN A 14 15.50 -4.61 19.35
N HIS A 15 15.73 -3.61 18.52
CA HIS A 15 16.00 -2.27 19.03
C HIS A 15 14.73 -1.73 19.69
N GLU A 16 14.81 -1.32 20.96
CA GLU A 16 13.67 -0.80 21.75
C GLU A 16 12.94 0.36 21.06
N ASN A 17 13.62 1.12 20.22
CA ASN A 17 13.10 2.29 19.50
C ASN A 17 13.00 2.08 17.99
N GLY A 18 13.01 0.85 17.51
CA GLY A 18 13.03 0.51 16.10
C GLY A 18 14.34 0.89 15.38
N VAL A 19 14.41 0.58 14.10
CA VAL A 19 15.56 0.88 13.24
C VAL A 19 15.21 1.94 12.21
N TYR A 20 16.20 2.70 11.74
CA TYR A 20 15.99 3.63 10.63
C TYR A 20 15.69 2.88 9.33
N LEU A 21 14.77 3.43 8.56
CA LEU A 21 14.53 2.94 7.22
C LEU A 21 15.79 3.19 6.36
N THR A 22 16.25 2.13 5.70
CA THR A 22 17.36 2.15 4.75
C THR A 22 16.85 2.42 3.33
N ASP A 23 17.74 2.56 2.38
CA ASP A 23 17.47 2.71 0.95
C ASP A 23 17.34 1.35 0.22
N VAL A 24 17.70 0.25 0.88
CA VAL A 24 17.50 -1.12 0.38
C VAL A 24 16.37 -1.79 1.15
N TRP A 25 15.39 -2.33 0.45
CA TRP A 25 14.17 -2.94 1.01
C TRP A 25 14.00 -4.37 0.53
N ASP A 26 14.77 -5.27 1.07
CA ASP A 26 14.78 -6.70 0.77
C ASP A 26 13.66 -7.50 1.49
N ASP A 27 12.96 -6.85 2.41
CA ASP A 27 11.81 -7.38 3.14
C ASP A 27 10.49 -7.28 2.37
N ILE A 28 10.45 -6.56 1.24
CA ILE A 28 9.27 -6.42 0.37
C ILE A 28 9.42 -7.30 -0.86
N ARG A 29 8.52 -8.26 -0.98
CA ARG A 29 8.53 -9.20 -2.11
C ARG A 29 7.79 -8.65 -3.32
N GLU A 30 8.29 -8.94 -4.50
CA GLU A 30 7.61 -8.67 -5.75
C GLU A 30 6.37 -9.56 -5.92
N LEU A 31 5.36 -9.04 -6.62
CA LEU A 31 4.18 -9.80 -7.02
C LEU A 31 4.36 -10.52 -8.37
N THR A 32 5.60 -10.75 -8.80
CA THR A 32 5.91 -11.23 -10.15
C THR A 32 5.75 -12.74 -10.32
N SER A 33 5.97 -13.54 -9.27
CA SER A 33 5.80 -14.99 -9.38
C SER A 33 4.48 -15.46 -8.76
N GLY A 34 3.81 -16.39 -9.47
CA GLY A 34 2.47 -16.86 -9.10
C GLY A 34 2.32 -17.35 -7.66
N TYR A 35 3.38 -17.98 -7.11
CA TYR A 35 3.36 -18.52 -5.75
C TYR A 35 3.46 -17.43 -4.67
N PHE A 36 4.19 -16.34 -4.94
CA PHE A 36 4.44 -15.27 -3.97
C PHE A 36 3.46 -14.09 -4.08
N ALA A 37 2.67 -14.04 -5.14
CA ALA A 37 1.70 -12.98 -5.35
C ALA A 37 0.48 -13.08 -4.41
N GLY A 38 0.22 -14.27 -3.87
CA GLY A 38 -0.89 -14.51 -2.96
C GLY A 38 -2.23 -13.97 -3.47
N GLU A 39 -3.07 -13.54 -2.53
CA GLU A 39 -4.38 -12.93 -2.80
C GLU A 39 -4.29 -11.47 -3.25
N GLU A 40 -3.13 -10.84 -3.15
CA GLU A 40 -2.92 -9.45 -3.55
C GLU A 40 -3.01 -9.27 -5.06
N ALA A 41 -2.46 -10.23 -5.83
CA ALA A 41 -2.51 -10.18 -7.28
C ALA A 41 -3.94 -10.34 -7.82
N PHE A 42 -4.32 -9.44 -8.74
CA PHE A 42 -5.60 -9.57 -9.45
C PHE A 42 -5.52 -10.66 -10.52
N ARG A 43 -6.53 -11.53 -10.53
CA ARG A 43 -6.66 -12.64 -11.46
C ARG A 43 -8.02 -12.66 -12.11
N ASP A 44 -8.08 -13.14 -13.36
CA ASP A 44 -9.31 -13.44 -14.05
C ASP A 44 -9.94 -14.75 -13.53
N LYS A 45 -11.04 -15.17 -14.17
CA LYS A 45 -11.75 -16.41 -13.80
C LYS A 45 -10.95 -17.66 -14.10
N GLU A 46 -10.04 -17.59 -15.04
CA GLU A 46 -9.13 -18.64 -15.47
C GLU A 46 -7.86 -18.70 -14.60
N GLY A 47 -7.68 -17.74 -13.66
CA GLY A 47 -6.53 -17.67 -12.76
C GLY A 47 -5.33 -16.90 -13.33
N ASN A 48 -5.44 -16.33 -14.53
CA ASN A 48 -4.39 -15.50 -15.11
C ASN A 48 -4.34 -14.12 -14.45
N ARG A 49 -3.18 -13.51 -14.45
CA ARG A 49 -3.03 -12.15 -13.91
C ARG A 49 -3.68 -11.12 -14.82
N ILE A 50 -4.53 -10.26 -14.26
CA ILE A 50 -5.14 -9.15 -14.98
C ILE A 50 -4.08 -8.08 -15.28
N HIS A 51 -3.12 -7.88 -14.37
CA HIS A 51 -2.02 -6.93 -14.55
C HIS A 51 -0.69 -7.58 -14.14
N VAL A 52 0.25 -7.68 -15.07
CA VAL A 52 1.52 -8.42 -14.87
C VAL A 52 2.42 -7.71 -13.86
N GLN A 53 2.47 -6.38 -13.88
CA GLN A 53 3.39 -5.56 -13.08
C GLN A 53 2.66 -4.83 -11.92
N GLN A 54 1.74 -5.52 -11.26
CA GLN A 54 1.09 -4.93 -10.09
C GLN A 54 2.12 -4.62 -8.97
N THR A 55 2.08 -3.40 -8.47
CA THR A 55 2.95 -2.96 -7.38
C THR A 55 2.42 -3.48 -6.03
N PRO A 56 3.29 -4.04 -5.15
CA PRO A 56 2.90 -4.50 -3.83
C PRO A 56 2.36 -3.38 -2.93
N VAL A 57 1.32 -3.68 -2.16
CA VAL A 57 0.74 -2.77 -1.16
C VAL A 57 1.80 -2.31 -0.15
N ALA A 58 2.63 -3.24 0.34
CA ALA A 58 3.70 -2.96 1.30
C ALA A 58 4.72 -1.94 0.79
N LEU A 59 5.04 -1.97 -0.52
CA LEU A 59 5.97 -1.02 -1.13
C LEU A 59 5.38 0.39 -1.13
N LEU A 60 4.15 0.54 -1.62
CA LEU A 60 3.49 1.85 -1.68
C LEU A 60 3.13 2.38 -0.30
N LEU A 61 2.79 1.52 0.65
CA LEU A 61 2.63 1.89 2.05
C LEU A 61 3.90 2.58 2.59
N ARG A 62 5.06 1.98 2.37
CA ARG A 62 6.35 2.52 2.82
C ARG A 62 6.70 3.84 2.15
N ILE A 63 6.54 3.93 0.83
CA ILE A 63 6.80 5.15 0.07
C ILE A 63 5.91 6.28 0.57
N ILE A 64 4.60 6.05 0.63
CA ILE A 64 3.63 7.09 1.01
C ILE A 64 3.84 7.55 2.46
N LEU A 65 4.08 6.62 3.40
CA LEU A 65 4.35 6.98 4.79
C LEU A 65 5.64 7.80 4.96
N SER A 66 6.68 7.52 4.16
CA SER A 66 7.97 8.19 4.30
C SER A 66 8.03 9.55 3.60
N SER A 67 7.17 9.79 2.61
CA SER A 67 7.27 10.96 1.72
C SER A 67 6.10 11.94 1.82
N THR A 68 5.02 11.60 2.53
CA THR A 68 3.81 12.43 2.60
C THR A 68 3.24 12.53 4.00
N MET A 69 2.40 13.54 4.21
CA MET A 69 1.61 13.76 5.42
C MET A 69 0.12 13.52 5.15
N SER A 70 -0.68 13.35 6.22
CA SER A 70 -2.14 13.27 6.09
C SER A 70 -2.69 14.54 5.43
N GLY A 71 -3.56 14.37 4.43
CA GLY A 71 -4.13 15.45 3.64
C GLY A 71 -3.37 15.79 2.36
N ASP A 72 -2.12 15.34 2.21
CA ASP A 72 -1.35 15.52 0.98
C ASP A 72 -2.00 14.79 -0.19
N VAL A 73 -1.56 15.11 -1.41
CA VAL A 73 -2.01 14.50 -2.65
C VAL A 73 -0.96 13.53 -3.18
N VAL A 74 -1.36 12.28 -3.34
CA VAL A 74 -0.58 11.25 -4.06
C VAL A 74 -1.04 11.22 -5.51
N PHE A 75 -0.13 11.46 -6.44
CA PHE A 75 -0.39 11.42 -7.87
C PHE A 75 0.27 10.22 -8.52
N ASP A 76 -0.53 9.40 -9.21
CA ASP A 76 -0.07 8.24 -9.97
C ASP A 76 -0.46 8.38 -11.44
N PRO A 77 0.49 8.75 -12.34
CA PRO A 77 0.20 8.96 -13.74
C PRO A 77 -0.04 7.67 -14.53
N THR A 78 0.22 6.51 -13.95
CA THR A 78 0.09 5.17 -14.56
C THR A 78 -0.53 4.20 -13.58
N ALA A 79 -1.75 4.49 -13.15
CA ALA A 79 -2.34 3.88 -11.96
C ALA A 79 -2.50 2.35 -12.01
N GLY A 80 -2.56 1.74 -13.21
CA GLY A 80 -2.67 0.30 -13.37
C GLY A 80 -3.86 -0.28 -12.60
N THR A 81 -3.57 -1.09 -11.57
CA THR A 81 -4.59 -1.62 -10.68
C THR A 81 -4.97 -0.67 -9.53
N GLY A 82 -4.36 0.51 -9.42
CA GLY A 82 -4.67 1.56 -8.45
C GLY A 82 -4.12 1.32 -7.04
N THR A 83 -3.04 0.59 -6.89
CA THR A 83 -2.49 0.28 -5.55
C THR A 83 -2.10 1.57 -4.79
N ALA A 84 -1.46 2.55 -5.48
CA ALA A 84 -1.11 3.83 -4.85
C ALA A 84 -2.34 4.58 -4.33
N LEU A 85 -3.44 4.57 -5.08
CA LEU A 85 -4.67 5.27 -4.72
C LEU A 85 -5.34 4.63 -3.50
N VAL A 86 -5.40 3.29 -3.47
CA VAL A 86 -6.00 2.54 -2.36
C VAL A 86 -5.20 2.70 -1.07
N VAL A 87 -3.87 2.67 -1.14
CA VAL A 87 -3.01 2.88 0.02
C VAL A 87 -3.09 4.32 0.51
N ALA A 88 -3.01 5.30 -0.39
CA ALA A 88 -3.11 6.72 -0.04
C ALA A 88 -4.41 7.02 0.73
N ARG A 89 -5.54 6.48 0.25
CA ARG A 89 -6.84 6.63 0.90
C ARG A 89 -6.86 6.09 2.33
N GLN A 90 -6.32 4.90 2.56
CA GLN A 90 -6.27 4.29 3.89
C GLN A 90 -5.41 5.09 4.87
N LEU A 91 -4.43 5.82 4.36
CA LEU A 91 -3.54 6.67 5.13
C LEU A 91 -4.06 8.13 5.27
N SER A 92 -5.29 8.42 4.89
CA SER A 92 -5.89 9.77 4.90
C SER A 92 -5.18 10.77 3.98
N ARG A 93 -4.64 10.30 2.85
CA ARG A 93 -4.14 11.13 1.75
C ARG A 93 -5.23 11.25 0.69
N ASN A 94 -5.22 12.37 -0.02
CA ASN A 94 -5.94 12.49 -1.28
C ASN A 94 -5.16 11.76 -2.37
N SER A 95 -5.86 11.32 -3.42
CA SER A 95 -5.18 10.65 -4.54
C SER A 95 -5.77 11.05 -5.88
N VAL A 96 -4.91 11.13 -6.88
CA VAL A 96 -5.27 11.33 -8.28
C VAL A 96 -4.55 10.27 -9.10
N GLY A 97 -5.26 9.56 -9.95
CA GLY A 97 -4.69 8.53 -10.82
C GLY A 97 -5.12 8.73 -12.26
N ILE A 98 -4.22 8.42 -13.18
CA ILE A 98 -4.51 8.34 -14.62
C ILE A 98 -4.34 6.88 -15.05
N GLU A 99 -5.33 6.37 -15.78
CA GLU A 99 -5.28 5.02 -16.33
C GLU A 99 -5.95 5.05 -17.73
N ILE A 100 -5.27 4.47 -18.70
CA ILE A 100 -5.73 4.46 -20.09
C ILE A 100 -6.69 3.29 -20.37
N ASP A 101 -6.51 2.17 -19.66
CA ASP A 101 -7.34 0.98 -19.84
C ASP A 101 -8.66 1.13 -19.07
N PRO A 102 -9.82 1.18 -19.75
CA PRO A 102 -11.12 1.31 -19.10
C PRO A 102 -11.43 0.12 -18.17
N VAL A 103 -10.89 -1.06 -18.43
CA VAL A 103 -11.06 -2.24 -17.54
C VAL A 103 -10.36 -2.00 -16.21
N HIS A 104 -9.15 -1.46 -16.25
CA HIS A 104 -8.42 -1.09 -15.05
C HIS A 104 -9.07 0.08 -14.31
N VAL A 105 -9.63 1.06 -15.03
CA VAL A 105 -10.40 2.17 -14.42
C VAL A 105 -11.57 1.63 -13.59
N GLU A 106 -12.36 0.71 -14.13
CA GLU A 106 -13.47 0.09 -13.38
C GLU A 106 -12.97 -0.77 -12.20
N LEU A 107 -11.85 -1.46 -12.38
CA LEU A 107 -11.20 -2.18 -11.29
C LEU A 107 -10.79 -1.25 -10.15
N ILE A 108 -10.17 -0.10 -10.46
CA ILE A 108 -9.78 0.92 -9.50
C ILE A 108 -11.00 1.44 -8.74
N LYS A 109 -12.07 1.81 -9.44
CA LYS A 109 -13.31 2.28 -8.82
C LYS A 109 -13.88 1.26 -7.83
N LYS A 110 -13.96 -0.01 -8.24
CA LYS A 110 -14.42 -1.10 -7.38
C LYS A 110 -13.52 -1.26 -6.16
N ARG A 111 -12.20 -1.25 -6.35
CA ARG A 111 -11.20 -1.40 -5.30
C ARG A 111 -11.23 -0.24 -4.29
N LEU A 112 -11.49 0.98 -4.77
CA LEU A 112 -11.68 2.14 -3.90
C LEU A 112 -13.01 2.10 -3.13
N ASN A 113 -14.07 1.56 -3.72
CA ASN A 113 -15.38 1.47 -3.05
C ASN A 113 -15.43 0.33 -2.03
N THR A 114 -14.74 -0.79 -2.30
CA THR A 114 -14.76 -1.97 -1.44
C THR A 114 -13.32 -2.43 -1.18
N LEU A 115 -12.83 -2.18 0.03
CA LEU A 115 -11.50 -2.61 0.44
C LEU A 115 -11.44 -4.14 0.52
N ARG A 116 -10.51 -4.75 -0.23
CA ARG A 116 -10.21 -6.18 -0.11
C ARG A 116 -9.34 -6.43 1.12
N ALA A 117 -9.42 -7.63 1.71
CA ALA A 117 -8.55 -8.03 2.80
C ALA A 117 -7.05 -7.92 2.42
N ALA A 118 -6.71 -8.31 1.19
CA ALA A 118 -5.34 -8.20 0.65
C ALA A 118 -4.84 -6.76 0.44
N ASP A 119 -5.74 -5.77 0.46
CA ASP A 119 -5.39 -4.35 0.31
C ASP A 119 -5.34 -3.63 1.67
N ASP A 120 -5.76 -4.29 2.76
CA ASP A 120 -5.81 -3.69 4.10
C ASP A 120 -4.39 -3.46 4.63
N VAL A 121 -4.04 -2.20 4.85
CA VAL A 121 -2.73 -1.83 5.38
C VAL A 121 -2.65 -1.91 6.90
N SER A 122 -3.75 -2.13 7.60
CA SER A 122 -3.80 -2.14 9.08
C SER A 122 -2.91 -3.22 9.70
N CYS A 123 -2.72 -4.34 9.01
CA CYS A 123 -1.83 -5.43 9.43
C CYS A 123 -0.35 -5.01 9.52
N HIS A 124 0.03 -3.93 8.85
CA HIS A 124 1.40 -3.40 8.86
C HIS A 124 1.64 -2.36 9.96
N TYR A 125 0.62 -1.98 10.75
CA TYR A 125 0.73 -0.89 11.72
C TYR A 125 1.88 -1.09 12.71
N ASP A 126 2.00 -2.26 13.29
CA ASP A 126 3.04 -2.56 14.27
C ASP A 126 4.46 -2.46 13.71
N TYR A 127 4.61 -2.72 12.40
CA TYR A 127 5.89 -2.55 11.69
C TYR A 127 6.36 -1.09 11.69
N TYR A 128 5.41 -0.14 11.64
CA TYR A 128 5.69 1.29 11.57
C TYR A 128 5.49 2.04 12.89
N LYS A 129 5.19 1.34 14.01
CA LYS A 129 4.83 1.95 15.31
C LYS A 129 5.81 2.99 15.87
N PHE A 130 7.09 2.93 15.47
CA PHE A 130 8.11 3.89 15.87
C PHE A 130 8.21 5.11 14.94
N THR A 131 7.32 5.23 13.95
CA THR A 131 7.25 6.42 13.11
C THR A 131 6.73 7.59 13.94
N PRO A 132 7.45 8.73 14.02
CA PRO A 132 6.98 9.88 14.76
C PRO A 132 5.59 10.33 14.29
N ASN A 133 4.72 10.68 15.25
CA ASN A 133 3.35 11.13 14.98
C ASN A 133 2.48 10.13 14.16
N LEU A 134 2.77 8.83 14.24
CA LEU A 134 2.09 7.81 13.43
C LEU A 134 0.56 7.91 13.56
N ASN A 135 0.01 8.15 14.76
CA ASN A 135 -1.43 8.29 14.99
C ASN A 135 -2.06 9.48 14.24
N ASN A 136 -1.28 10.51 13.90
CA ASN A 136 -1.73 11.64 13.10
C ASN A 136 -1.61 11.39 11.60
N ILE A 137 -0.68 10.49 11.22
CA ILE A 137 -0.38 10.13 9.84
C ILE A 137 -1.28 8.97 9.38
N TRP A 138 -1.52 8.02 10.28
CA TRP A 138 -2.24 6.78 10.01
C TRP A 138 -3.33 6.57 11.08
N LYS A 139 -4.54 6.90 10.72
CA LYS A 139 -5.69 6.66 11.59
C LYS A 139 -6.21 5.25 11.32
N LEU A 140 -6.11 4.36 12.31
CA LEU A 140 -6.66 2.99 12.28
C LEU A 140 -8.21 2.97 12.27
N LYS A 141 -8.86 3.99 11.78
CA LYS A 141 -10.31 3.97 11.60
C LYS A 141 -10.64 3.26 10.31
N LYS A 142 -11.64 2.36 10.38
CA LYS A 142 -12.27 1.73 9.20
C LYS A 142 -12.37 2.76 8.07
N PRO A 143 -12.02 2.40 6.83
CA PRO A 143 -12.02 3.33 5.72
C PRO A 143 -13.39 3.98 5.60
N VAL A 144 -13.45 5.26 5.96
CA VAL A 144 -14.63 6.08 5.66
C VAL A 144 -14.59 6.25 4.15
N VAL A 145 -15.65 5.82 3.50
CA VAL A 145 -15.87 6.08 2.08
C VAL A 145 -16.04 7.58 1.91
N THR A 146 -14.97 8.29 1.62
CA THR A 146 -15.02 9.71 1.26
C THR A 146 -14.90 9.85 -0.26
N GLU A 147 -15.78 10.68 -0.81
CA GLU A 147 -16.00 10.90 -2.27
C GLU A 147 -14.86 11.61 -3.02
N GLN A 148 -13.60 11.49 -2.62
CA GLN A 148 -12.53 12.37 -3.12
C GLN A 148 -11.47 11.68 -3.98
N THR A 149 -11.83 10.67 -4.76
CA THR A 149 -10.95 10.19 -5.82
C THR A 149 -11.42 10.74 -7.15
N LYS A 150 -10.65 11.64 -7.76
CA LYS A 150 -10.83 12.04 -9.15
C LYS A 150 -10.03 11.09 -10.04
N LEU A 151 -10.73 10.38 -10.91
CA LEU A 151 -10.19 9.73 -12.09
C LEU A 151 -10.37 10.70 -13.27
N LEU A 152 -9.28 11.01 -13.90
CA LEU A 152 -9.26 11.80 -15.14
C LEU A 152 -9.02 10.86 -16.32
#